data_b1c86fd8510ab23c7d7fecc0c8d1fb0f
#
_entry.id   b1c86fd8510ab23c7d7fecc0c8d1fb0f
#
_cell.length_a   1.000
_cell.length_b   1.000
_cell.length_c   1.000
_cell.angle_alpha   90.00
_cell.angle_beta   90.00
_cell.angle_gamma   90.00
#
_symmetry.space_group_name_H-M   'P 1'
#
loop_
_entity.id
_entity.type
_entity.pdbx_description
1 polymer ?
#
loop_
_entity_poly.entity_id
_entity_poly.type
_entity_poly.pdbx_seq_one_letter_code
_entity_poly.pdbx_strand_id
1 'polypeptide(L)'
;VYASLGVAPQCVPSTPDVPAPTAEAKSPLPELARVIASYDPEDRDYLIRTIAFEAGEEPDEGKAAVAHVVLNRTKTGRWGDTIKDVVTRPWQFEPWMTRRKEIGRLSPNDPRYKDAARIADAVLSGQMPDPTAGATHFLNPTIVRQRRGGSLPSWAQGEGRPIGQHTFYAPNGGVPTLELAAVVMDSLKEIRTCSSEEAGDVPNVGLMTLADSGSGRE
;
A
#
# COMPACT_ATOMS: atom_id res chain seq x y z
N VAL A 1 51.59 1.14 -59.89
CA VAL A 1 52.27 1.10 -58.61
C VAL A 1 51.33 1.64 -57.57
N TYR A 2 50.60 0.73 -56.88
CA TYR A 2 49.71 1.07 -55.78
C TYR A 2 50.42 0.71 -54.47
N ALA A 3 50.66 1.72 -53.64
CA ALA A 3 51.20 1.56 -52.31
C ALA A 3 50.10 1.08 -51.35
N SER A 4 50.36 -0.08 -50.75
CA SER A 4 49.48 -0.65 -49.72
C SER A 4 49.77 0.06 -48.39
N LEU A 5 48.77 0.80 -47.87
CA LEU A 5 48.83 1.37 -46.52
C LEU A 5 48.39 0.28 -45.52
N GLY A 6 49.37 -0.21 -44.75
CA GLY A 6 49.12 -1.14 -43.67
C GLY A 6 48.39 -0.45 -42.52
N VAL A 7 47.21 -0.96 -42.19
CA VAL A 7 46.45 -0.61 -40.97
C VAL A 7 47.02 -1.45 -39.83
N ALA A 8 47.53 -0.80 -38.80
CA ALA A 8 48.00 -1.43 -37.58
C ALA A 8 46.79 -2.00 -36.80
N PRO A 9 46.93 -3.17 -36.12
CA PRO A 9 45.87 -3.72 -35.33
C PRO A 9 45.63 -2.86 -34.05
N GLN A 10 44.41 -2.37 -33.89
CA GLN A 10 44.00 -1.68 -32.68
C GLN A 10 43.78 -2.68 -31.55
N CYS A 11 44.45 -2.48 -30.43
CA CYS A 11 44.21 -3.21 -29.18
C CYS A 11 42.81 -2.89 -28.67
N VAL A 12 41.92 -3.89 -28.65
CA VAL A 12 40.65 -3.82 -27.96
C VAL A 12 40.93 -3.99 -26.47
N PRO A 13 40.51 -3.06 -25.60
CA PRO A 13 40.66 -3.27 -24.16
C PRO A 13 39.79 -4.45 -23.75
N SER A 14 40.38 -5.42 -23.02
CA SER A 14 39.68 -6.55 -22.41
C SER A 14 38.63 -5.99 -21.44
N THR A 15 37.39 -6.33 -21.65
CA THR A 15 36.31 -6.09 -20.67
C THR A 15 36.71 -6.73 -19.34
N PRO A 16 36.60 -6.01 -18.22
CA PRO A 16 36.79 -6.65 -16.90
C PRO A 16 35.78 -7.75 -16.72
N ASP A 17 36.29 -8.90 -16.28
CA ASP A 17 35.52 -10.08 -15.91
C ASP A 17 34.62 -9.67 -14.74
N VAL A 18 33.35 -9.38 -15.03
CA VAL A 18 32.33 -9.10 -14.01
C VAL A 18 31.97 -10.46 -13.41
N PRO A 19 32.31 -10.73 -12.15
CA PRO A 19 31.88 -11.98 -11.54
C PRO A 19 30.36 -12.03 -11.55
N ALA A 20 29.82 -13.12 -12.09
CA ALA A 20 28.39 -13.38 -12.08
C ALA A 20 27.86 -13.25 -10.64
N PRO A 21 26.71 -12.58 -10.42
CA PRO A 21 26.16 -12.48 -9.09
C PRO A 21 25.71 -13.88 -8.63
N THR A 22 26.53 -14.49 -7.79
CA THR A 22 26.15 -15.65 -6.97
C THR A 22 25.25 -15.13 -5.83
N ALA A 23 24.09 -14.66 -6.18
CA ALA A 23 23.01 -14.51 -5.22
C ALA A 23 22.20 -15.81 -5.26
N GLU A 24 22.43 -16.69 -4.33
CA GLU A 24 21.38 -17.60 -3.88
C GLU A 24 20.21 -16.74 -3.43
N ALA A 25 19.32 -16.44 -4.35
CA ALA A 25 18.04 -15.84 -4.04
C ALA A 25 17.30 -16.84 -3.17
N LYS A 26 17.40 -16.68 -1.84
CA LYS A 26 16.54 -17.39 -0.88
C LYS A 26 15.11 -17.18 -1.37
N SER A 27 14.48 -18.28 -1.79
CA SER A 27 13.09 -18.25 -2.23
C SER A 27 12.26 -17.52 -1.16
N PRO A 28 11.50 -16.46 -1.51
CA PRO A 28 10.73 -15.70 -0.53
C PRO A 28 9.58 -16.51 0.09
N LEU A 29 9.28 -17.68 -0.44
CA LEU A 29 8.20 -18.56 0.01
C LEU A 29 8.25 -18.98 1.49
N PRO A 30 9.42 -19.32 2.09
CA PRO A 30 9.46 -19.70 3.50
C PRO A 30 9.18 -18.52 4.45
N GLU A 31 9.65 -17.33 4.13
CA GLU A 31 9.41 -16.12 4.95
C GLU A 31 7.94 -15.70 4.88
N LEU A 32 7.38 -15.72 3.70
CA LEU A 32 5.98 -15.46 3.46
C LEU A 32 5.05 -16.39 4.26
N ALA A 33 5.35 -17.69 4.22
CA ALA A 33 4.60 -18.68 4.97
C ALA A 33 4.68 -18.43 6.49
N ARG A 34 5.84 -17.98 7.01
CA ARG A 34 5.98 -17.61 8.43
C ARG A 34 5.15 -16.40 8.81
N VAL A 35 5.11 -15.35 7.99
CA VAL A 35 4.32 -14.15 8.27
C VAL A 35 2.84 -14.50 8.28
N ILE A 36 2.36 -15.27 7.31
CA ILE A 36 0.96 -15.72 7.28
C ILE A 36 0.63 -16.59 8.50
N ALA A 37 1.54 -17.49 8.89
CA ALA A 37 1.35 -18.35 10.05
C ALA A 37 1.39 -17.60 11.40
N SER A 38 1.84 -16.34 11.44
CA SER A 38 1.80 -15.52 12.64
C SER A 38 0.42 -14.93 12.94
N TYR A 39 -0.48 -14.92 11.96
CA TYR A 39 -1.86 -14.51 12.18
C TYR A 39 -2.70 -15.65 12.74
N ASP A 40 -3.66 -15.30 13.60
CA ASP A 40 -4.63 -16.28 14.09
C ASP A 40 -5.37 -16.90 12.90
N PRO A 41 -5.43 -18.25 12.79
CA PRO A 41 -6.14 -18.91 11.69
C PRO A 41 -7.63 -18.55 11.61
N GLU A 42 -8.27 -18.27 12.75
CA GLU A 42 -9.66 -17.81 12.78
C GLU A 42 -9.79 -16.41 12.19
N ASP A 43 -8.93 -15.48 12.56
CA ASP A 43 -8.90 -14.13 12.01
C ASP A 43 -8.64 -14.13 10.50
N ARG A 44 -7.70 -14.97 10.05
CA ARG A 44 -7.45 -15.16 8.61
C ARG A 44 -8.70 -15.65 7.89
N ASP A 45 -9.44 -16.63 8.43
CA ASP A 45 -10.68 -17.14 7.82
C ASP A 45 -11.78 -16.07 7.77
N TYR A 46 -11.91 -15.26 8.83
CA TYR A 46 -12.82 -14.11 8.84
C TYR A 46 -12.48 -13.08 7.76
N LEU A 47 -11.19 -12.77 7.55
CA LEU A 47 -10.77 -11.86 6.50
C LEU A 47 -11.12 -12.40 5.11
N ILE A 48 -10.82 -13.66 4.84
CA ILE A 48 -11.12 -14.33 3.57
C ILE A 48 -12.61 -14.25 3.26
N ARG A 49 -13.45 -14.62 4.21
CA ARG A 49 -14.91 -14.59 4.05
C ARG A 49 -15.43 -13.17 3.84
N THR A 50 -14.84 -12.20 4.52
CA THR A 50 -15.22 -10.79 4.34
C THR A 50 -14.90 -10.33 2.92
N ILE A 51 -13.70 -10.59 2.42
CA ILE A 51 -13.31 -10.27 1.03
C ILE A 51 -14.26 -10.93 0.03
N ALA A 52 -14.54 -12.22 0.22
CA ALA A 52 -15.39 -12.98 -0.71
C ALA A 52 -16.83 -12.44 -0.81
N PHE A 53 -17.36 -11.84 0.25
CA PHE A 53 -18.75 -11.35 0.28
C PHE A 53 -18.90 -9.85 0.08
N GLU A 54 -17.89 -9.05 0.42
CA GLU A 54 -17.88 -7.59 0.22
C GLU A 54 -17.33 -7.18 -1.15
N ALA A 55 -16.35 -7.93 -1.66
CA ALA A 55 -15.57 -7.54 -2.83
C ALA A 55 -15.38 -8.68 -3.84
N GLY A 56 -16.21 -9.72 -3.80
CA GLY A 56 -16.05 -10.91 -4.65
C GLY A 56 -15.97 -10.61 -6.14
N GLU A 57 -16.73 -9.62 -6.59
CA GLU A 57 -16.79 -9.18 -8.00
C GLU A 57 -15.79 -8.05 -8.33
N GLU A 58 -15.03 -7.56 -7.34
CA GLU A 58 -14.04 -6.52 -7.55
C GLU A 58 -12.75 -7.08 -8.18
N PRO A 59 -11.97 -6.24 -8.86
CA PRO A 59 -10.61 -6.61 -9.25
C PRO A 59 -9.73 -6.85 -8.00
N ASP A 60 -8.58 -7.48 -8.18
CA ASP A 60 -7.65 -7.82 -7.10
C ASP A 60 -7.30 -6.61 -6.19
N GLU A 61 -7.08 -5.44 -6.80
CA GLU A 61 -6.83 -4.20 -6.06
C GLU A 61 -8.02 -3.78 -5.18
N GLY A 62 -9.25 -3.94 -5.68
CA GLY A 62 -10.47 -3.66 -4.91
C GLY A 62 -10.67 -4.63 -3.74
N LYS A 63 -10.36 -5.92 -3.95
CA LYS A 63 -10.35 -6.94 -2.89
C LYS A 63 -9.31 -6.63 -1.83
N ALA A 64 -8.09 -6.27 -2.25
CA ALA A 64 -7.02 -5.87 -1.34
C ALA A 64 -7.38 -4.59 -0.56
N ALA A 65 -8.02 -3.62 -1.20
CA ALA A 65 -8.47 -2.39 -0.57
C ALA A 65 -9.47 -2.66 0.57
N VAL A 66 -10.44 -3.56 0.37
CA VAL A 66 -11.36 -3.99 1.43
C VAL A 66 -10.62 -4.69 2.58
N ALA A 67 -9.67 -5.58 2.27
CA ALA A 67 -8.84 -6.23 3.27
C ALA A 67 -8.05 -5.21 4.11
N HIS A 68 -7.45 -4.22 3.48
CA HIS A 68 -6.71 -3.16 4.17
C HIS A 68 -7.61 -2.28 5.05
N VAL A 69 -8.86 -2.02 4.65
CA VAL A 69 -9.81 -1.34 5.56
C VAL A 69 -10.02 -2.13 6.85
N VAL A 70 -10.14 -3.46 6.77
CA VAL A 70 -10.24 -4.30 7.97
C VAL A 70 -8.99 -4.17 8.83
N LEU A 71 -7.79 -4.30 8.25
CA LEU A 71 -6.51 -4.18 8.97
C LEU A 71 -6.28 -2.76 9.53
N ASN A 72 -6.68 -1.72 8.80
CA ASN A 72 -6.56 -0.35 9.30
C ASN A 72 -7.49 -0.11 10.50
N ARG A 73 -8.64 -0.75 10.53
CA ARG A 73 -9.56 -0.70 11.67
C ARG A 73 -9.00 -1.40 12.90
N THR A 74 -8.35 -2.56 12.77
CA THR A 74 -7.70 -3.23 13.92
C THR A 74 -6.61 -2.36 14.52
N LYS A 75 -5.78 -1.71 13.68
CA LYS A 75 -4.71 -0.81 14.14
C LYS A 75 -5.20 0.37 14.99
N THR A 76 -6.43 0.82 14.78
CA THR A 76 -6.98 1.94 15.55
C THR A 76 -7.62 1.52 16.87
N GLY A 77 -7.92 0.23 17.07
CA GLY A 77 -8.63 -0.29 18.24
C GLY A 77 -10.09 0.18 18.37
N ARG A 78 -10.53 1.12 17.54
CA ARG A 78 -11.89 1.72 17.64
C ARG A 78 -13.00 0.74 17.32
N TRP A 79 -12.77 -0.20 16.42
CA TRP A 79 -13.76 -1.18 15.95
C TRP A 79 -13.58 -2.57 16.55
N GLY A 80 -12.46 -2.82 17.21
CA GLY A 80 -12.03 -4.07 17.81
C GLY A 80 -10.55 -4.29 17.60
N ASP A 81 -9.97 -5.22 18.33
CA ASP A 81 -8.53 -5.50 18.33
C ASP A 81 -8.16 -6.65 17.40
N THR A 82 -9.13 -7.47 17.01
CA THR A 82 -8.96 -8.61 16.10
C THR A 82 -9.72 -8.38 14.79
N ILE A 83 -9.35 -9.10 13.75
CA ILE A 83 -10.08 -9.08 12.47
C ILE A 83 -11.53 -9.53 12.69
N LYS A 84 -11.72 -10.60 13.46
CA LYS A 84 -13.03 -11.10 13.85
C LYS A 84 -13.90 -10.03 14.50
N ASP A 85 -13.38 -9.32 15.50
CA ASP A 85 -14.10 -8.25 16.19
C ASP A 85 -14.54 -7.16 15.22
N VAL A 86 -13.63 -6.72 14.35
CA VAL A 86 -13.89 -5.67 13.35
C VAL A 86 -15.01 -6.09 12.40
N VAL A 87 -14.92 -7.28 11.80
CA VAL A 87 -15.85 -7.67 10.73
C VAL A 87 -17.20 -8.13 11.25
N THR A 88 -17.28 -8.68 12.46
CA THR A 88 -18.54 -9.14 13.06
C THR A 88 -19.24 -8.05 13.86
N ARG A 89 -18.61 -6.89 14.06
CA ARG A 89 -19.23 -5.76 14.77
C ARG A 89 -20.50 -5.31 14.04
N PRO A 90 -21.62 -5.10 14.75
CA PRO A 90 -22.86 -4.67 14.13
C PRO A 90 -22.69 -3.41 13.25
N TRP A 91 -23.31 -3.42 12.09
CA TRP A 91 -23.37 -2.31 11.14
C TRP A 91 -22.04 -1.93 10.47
N GLN A 92 -21.02 -2.79 10.58
CA GLN A 92 -19.73 -2.50 9.94
C GLN A 92 -19.58 -3.18 8.56
N PHE A 93 -19.98 -4.44 8.46
CA PHE A 93 -19.95 -5.22 7.23
C PHE A 93 -21.32 -5.88 7.03
N GLU A 94 -22.07 -5.41 6.03
CA GLU A 94 -23.45 -5.84 5.78
C GLU A 94 -23.60 -7.36 5.64
N PRO A 95 -22.74 -8.09 4.91
CA PRO A 95 -22.87 -9.52 4.75
C PRO A 95 -22.85 -10.31 6.06
N TRP A 96 -22.06 -9.91 7.04
CA TRP A 96 -22.02 -10.56 8.36
C TRP A 96 -23.32 -10.44 9.14
N MET A 97 -24.14 -9.46 8.81
CA MET A 97 -25.46 -9.28 9.43
C MET A 97 -26.55 -9.98 8.64
N THR A 98 -26.56 -9.81 7.33
CA THR A 98 -27.67 -10.24 6.46
C THR A 98 -27.49 -11.64 5.89
N ARG A 99 -26.23 -12.09 5.73
CA ARG A 99 -25.84 -13.34 5.05
C ARG A 99 -24.98 -14.28 5.90
N ARG A 100 -25.02 -14.14 7.22
CA ARG A 100 -24.15 -14.89 8.15
C ARG A 100 -24.16 -16.41 7.93
N LYS A 101 -25.35 -16.98 7.62
CA LYS A 101 -25.47 -18.42 7.33
C LYS A 101 -24.76 -18.81 6.03
N GLU A 102 -24.82 -17.98 5.01
CA GLU A 102 -24.14 -18.22 3.73
C GLU A 102 -22.62 -18.09 3.90
N ILE A 103 -22.17 -17.05 4.59
CA ILE A 103 -20.76 -16.86 4.93
C ILE A 103 -20.20 -18.09 5.65
N GLY A 104 -20.91 -18.57 6.69
CA GLY A 104 -20.47 -19.74 7.45
C GLY A 104 -20.46 -21.06 6.65
N ARG A 105 -21.24 -21.13 5.56
CA ARG A 105 -21.31 -22.32 4.68
C ARG A 105 -20.32 -22.26 3.51
N LEU A 106 -19.66 -21.12 3.28
CA LEU A 106 -18.68 -21.00 2.19
C LEU A 106 -17.54 -21.99 2.43
N SER A 107 -17.44 -22.98 1.54
CA SER A 107 -16.42 -24.03 1.63
C SER A 107 -15.03 -23.48 1.27
N PRO A 108 -13.96 -23.91 1.95
CA PRO A 108 -12.59 -23.62 1.51
C PRO A 108 -12.26 -24.11 0.08
N ASN A 109 -13.06 -25.04 -0.44
CA ASN A 109 -12.93 -25.53 -1.81
C ASN A 109 -13.69 -24.69 -2.85
N ASP A 110 -14.56 -23.76 -2.41
CA ASP A 110 -15.28 -22.84 -3.30
C ASP A 110 -14.28 -21.91 -4.02
N PRO A 111 -14.40 -21.68 -5.33
CA PRO A 111 -13.55 -20.77 -6.07
C PRO A 111 -13.49 -19.36 -5.47
N ARG A 112 -14.60 -18.83 -4.96
CA ARG A 112 -14.65 -17.51 -4.31
C ARG A 112 -13.80 -17.46 -3.04
N TYR A 113 -13.83 -18.54 -2.23
CA TYR A 113 -12.98 -18.64 -1.05
C TYR A 113 -11.50 -18.69 -1.43
N LYS A 114 -11.14 -19.50 -2.42
CA LYS A 114 -9.74 -19.63 -2.88
C LYS A 114 -9.19 -18.33 -3.44
N ASP A 115 -9.98 -17.63 -4.22
CA ASP A 115 -9.58 -16.33 -4.77
C ASP A 115 -9.40 -15.28 -3.66
N ALA A 116 -10.36 -15.18 -2.73
CA ALA A 116 -10.25 -14.29 -1.58
C ALA A 116 -9.07 -14.67 -0.66
N ALA A 117 -8.77 -15.98 -0.49
CA ALA A 117 -7.62 -16.45 0.29
C ALA A 117 -6.30 -16.01 -0.32
N ARG A 118 -6.15 -16.09 -1.63
CA ARG A 118 -4.97 -15.59 -2.35
C ARG A 118 -4.72 -14.11 -2.06
N ILE A 119 -5.77 -13.29 -2.08
CA ILE A 119 -5.68 -11.85 -1.79
C ILE A 119 -5.39 -11.61 -0.30
N ALA A 120 -6.10 -12.29 0.59
CA ALA A 120 -5.88 -12.17 2.04
C ALA A 120 -4.42 -12.48 2.40
N ASP A 121 -3.87 -13.58 1.88
CA ASP A 121 -2.49 -14.00 2.12
C ASP A 121 -1.48 -12.98 1.56
N ALA A 122 -1.72 -12.44 0.39
CA ALA A 122 -0.86 -11.43 -0.21
C ALA A 122 -0.88 -10.10 0.58
N VAL A 123 -2.03 -9.72 1.13
CA VAL A 123 -2.17 -8.54 2.00
C VAL A 123 -1.51 -8.76 3.36
N LEU A 124 -1.82 -9.89 4.03
CA LEU A 124 -1.27 -10.22 5.35
C LEU A 124 0.25 -10.38 5.33
N SER A 125 0.80 -10.82 4.22
CA SER A 125 2.25 -10.97 4.03
C SER A 125 2.95 -9.70 3.56
N GLY A 126 2.19 -8.61 3.29
CA GLY A 126 2.74 -7.36 2.79
C GLY A 126 3.09 -7.36 1.29
N GLN A 127 2.77 -8.43 0.55
CA GLN A 127 2.99 -8.48 -0.91
C GLN A 127 2.06 -7.53 -1.68
N MET A 128 0.87 -7.28 -1.15
CA MET A 128 -0.05 -6.26 -1.66
C MET A 128 -0.10 -5.09 -0.67
N PRO A 129 0.57 -3.97 -0.94
CA PRO A 129 0.55 -2.80 -0.08
C PRO A 129 -0.83 -2.14 -0.06
N ASP A 130 -1.09 -1.31 0.95
CA ASP A 130 -2.37 -0.62 1.11
C ASP A 130 -2.62 0.41 -0.02
N PRO A 131 -3.55 0.13 -0.95
CA PRO A 131 -3.86 1.05 -2.03
C PRO A 131 -4.77 2.20 -1.58
N THR A 132 -5.27 2.16 -0.33
CA THR A 132 -6.30 3.08 0.17
C THR A 132 -5.74 4.25 0.97
N ALA A 133 -4.43 4.31 1.19
CA ALA A 133 -3.77 5.30 2.04
C ALA A 133 -4.33 5.37 3.47
N GLY A 134 -4.58 4.20 4.08
CA GLY A 134 -5.05 4.10 5.46
C GLY A 134 -6.56 4.27 5.62
N ALA A 135 -7.35 4.03 4.58
CA ALA A 135 -8.81 4.14 4.68
C ALA A 135 -9.39 3.21 5.74
N THR A 136 -10.36 3.73 6.48
CA THR A 136 -11.15 2.97 7.46
C THR A 136 -12.63 2.88 7.08
N HIS A 137 -13.04 3.55 6.00
CA HIS A 137 -14.40 3.55 5.48
C HIS A 137 -14.38 3.35 3.97
N PHE A 138 -15.42 2.71 3.46
CA PHE A 138 -15.67 2.61 2.03
C PHE A 138 -17.17 2.49 1.76
N LEU A 139 -17.58 2.79 0.54
CA LEU A 139 -18.93 2.58 0.05
C LEU A 139 -18.92 2.51 -1.48
N ASN A 140 -19.96 1.89 -2.05
CA ASN A 140 -20.27 2.06 -3.48
C ASN A 140 -21.11 3.34 -3.64
N PRO A 141 -20.56 4.43 -4.24
CA PRO A 141 -21.25 5.71 -4.29
C PRO A 141 -22.52 5.67 -5.14
N THR A 142 -22.57 4.83 -6.16
CA THR A 142 -23.75 4.66 -7.01
C THR A 142 -24.90 4.05 -6.24
N ILE A 143 -24.65 2.96 -5.54
CA ILE A 143 -25.67 2.27 -4.74
C ILE A 143 -26.15 3.16 -3.59
N VAL A 144 -25.22 3.83 -2.89
CA VAL A 144 -25.58 4.67 -1.74
C VAL A 144 -26.39 5.88 -2.17
N ARG A 145 -26.02 6.57 -3.25
CA ARG A 145 -26.82 7.68 -3.77
C ARG A 145 -28.20 7.23 -4.19
N GLN A 146 -28.32 6.08 -4.85
CA GLN A 146 -29.63 5.54 -5.23
C GLN A 146 -30.53 5.27 -4.02
N ARG A 147 -29.97 4.67 -2.95
CA ARG A 147 -30.70 4.37 -1.71
C ARG A 147 -31.04 5.60 -0.87
N ARG A 148 -30.27 6.69 -0.99
CA ARG A 148 -30.38 7.89 -0.16
C ARG A 148 -30.86 9.14 -0.91
N GLY A 149 -31.53 9.01 -2.04
CA GLY A 149 -32.06 10.14 -2.78
C GLY A 149 -30.98 11.10 -3.33
N GLY A 150 -29.84 10.55 -3.76
CA GLY A 150 -28.76 11.30 -4.39
C GLY A 150 -27.64 11.76 -3.44
N SER A 151 -27.80 11.64 -2.12
CA SER A 151 -26.81 12.13 -1.14
C SER A 151 -25.86 11.03 -0.66
N LEU A 152 -24.63 11.42 -0.30
CA LEU A 152 -23.69 10.56 0.43
C LEU A 152 -23.73 10.89 1.94
N PRO A 153 -23.30 9.94 2.81
CA PRO A 153 -23.11 10.22 4.23
C PRO A 153 -22.14 11.38 4.45
N SER A 154 -22.28 12.10 5.57
CA SER A 154 -21.41 13.25 5.89
C SER A 154 -19.92 12.91 5.91
N TRP A 155 -19.57 11.72 6.37
CA TRP A 155 -18.19 11.26 6.40
C TRP A 155 -17.61 10.92 5.00
N ALA A 156 -18.45 10.78 3.98
CA ALA A 156 -18.08 10.49 2.59
C ALA A 156 -18.16 11.70 1.67
N GLN A 157 -18.22 12.93 2.20
CA GLN A 157 -18.28 14.17 1.41
C GLN A 157 -16.90 14.73 1.08
N GLY A 158 -15.84 14.23 1.68
CA GLY A 158 -14.45 14.60 1.36
C GLY A 158 -13.90 13.86 0.13
N GLU A 159 -12.63 14.11 -0.16
CA GLU A 159 -11.93 13.37 -1.21
C GLU A 159 -11.79 11.89 -0.82
N GLY A 160 -12.48 11.03 -1.56
CA GLY A 160 -12.35 9.60 -1.46
C GLY A 160 -11.53 9.04 -2.62
N ARG A 161 -10.84 7.93 -2.40
CA ARG A 161 -10.06 7.23 -3.42
C ARG A 161 -10.92 6.17 -4.11
N PRO A 162 -11.26 6.31 -5.40
CA PRO A 162 -12.00 5.28 -6.13
C PRO A 162 -11.08 4.11 -6.48
N ILE A 163 -11.52 2.88 -6.15
CA ILE A 163 -10.86 1.62 -6.53
C ILE A 163 -11.98 0.64 -6.87
N GLY A 164 -12.04 0.15 -8.10
CA GLY A 164 -13.15 -0.66 -8.58
C GLY A 164 -14.48 0.09 -8.50
N GLN A 165 -15.50 -0.53 -7.95
CA GLN A 165 -16.82 0.07 -7.77
C GLN A 165 -16.96 0.82 -6.42
N HIS A 166 -15.94 0.76 -5.57
CA HIS A 166 -15.93 1.39 -4.25
C HIS A 166 -15.14 2.69 -4.23
N THR A 167 -15.50 3.55 -3.30
CA THR A 167 -14.71 4.73 -2.93
C THR A 167 -14.30 4.59 -1.47
N PHE A 168 -13.01 4.74 -1.21
CA PHE A 168 -12.37 4.54 0.09
C PHE A 168 -12.04 5.88 0.73
N TYR A 169 -12.26 5.99 2.04
CA TYR A 169 -12.11 7.23 2.80
C TYR A 169 -11.19 7.00 4.00
N ALA A 170 -10.08 7.71 4.01
CA ALA A 170 -9.14 7.71 5.13
C ALA A 170 -9.52 8.77 6.16
N PRO A 171 -9.27 8.56 7.45
CA PRO A 171 -9.33 9.62 8.43
C PRO A 171 -8.37 10.76 8.00
N ASN A 172 -8.77 11.99 8.17
CA ASN A 172 -7.94 13.16 7.84
C ASN A 172 -7.51 13.31 6.35
N GLY A 173 -8.34 12.84 5.43
CA GLY A 173 -8.09 13.03 3.99
C GLY A 173 -6.92 12.21 3.44
N GLY A 174 -6.56 11.11 4.10
CA GLY A 174 -5.52 10.20 3.58
C GLY A 174 -4.09 10.71 3.78
N VAL A 175 -3.88 11.64 4.71
CA VAL A 175 -2.51 12.01 5.11
C VAL A 175 -1.82 10.77 5.68
N PRO A 176 -0.64 10.39 5.21
CA PRO A 176 0.08 9.22 5.69
C PRO A 176 0.21 9.26 7.21
N THR A 177 -0.08 8.15 7.88
CA THR A 177 0.26 8.01 9.30
C THR A 177 1.77 8.23 9.49
N LEU A 178 2.18 8.65 10.67
CA LEU A 178 3.58 8.97 11.00
C LEU A 178 4.60 7.88 10.56
N GLU A 179 4.16 6.62 10.45
CA GLU A 179 4.99 5.52 9.92
C GLU A 179 5.33 5.67 8.43
N LEU A 180 4.37 6.08 7.59
CA LEU A 180 4.64 6.33 6.17
C LEU A 180 5.51 7.59 6.00
N ALA A 181 5.30 8.60 6.84
CA ALA A 181 6.17 9.78 6.87
C ALA A 181 7.59 9.41 7.28
N ALA A 182 7.78 8.47 8.22
CA ALA A 182 9.10 7.99 8.62
C ALA A 182 9.81 7.23 7.49
N VAL A 183 9.10 6.34 6.77
CA VAL A 183 9.66 5.61 5.62
C VAL A 183 10.02 6.55 4.48
N VAL A 184 9.17 7.55 4.18
CA VAL A 184 9.46 8.57 3.15
C VAL A 184 10.64 9.44 3.57
N MET A 185 10.74 9.82 4.86
CA MET A 185 11.87 10.61 5.37
C MET A 185 13.17 9.82 5.40
N ASP A 186 13.11 8.52 5.63
CA ASP A 186 14.30 7.64 5.61
C ASP A 186 14.80 7.44 4.16
N SER A 187 13.89 7.21 3.22
CA SER A 187 14.21 7.15 1.78
C SER A 187 14.77 8.48 1.24
N LEU A 188 14.28 9.62 1.74
CA LEU A 188 14.81 10.94 1.38
C LEU A 188 16.20 11.21 1.99
N LYS A 189 16.54 10.60 3.13
CA LYS A 189 17.89 10.66 3.70
C LYS A 189 18.89 9.90 2.84
N GLU A 190 18.53 8.71 2.35
CA GLU A 190 19.39 7.92 1.46
C GLU A 190 19.69 8.67 0.15
N ILE A 191 18.71 9.37 -0.43
CA ILE A 191 18.90 10.20 -1.64
C ILE A 191 19.85 11.38 -1.36
N ARG A 192 19.81 11.97 -0.16
CA ARG A 192 20.71 13.07 0.21
C ARG A 192 22.15 12.62 0.45
N THR A 193 22.36 11.41 0.94
CA THR A 193 23.73 10.88 1.14
C THR A 193 24.43 10.55 -0.17
N CYS A 194 23.70 10.10 -1.20
CA CYS A 194 24.26 9.90 -2.54
C CYS A 194 24.64 11.19 -3.28
N SER A 195 24.03 12.34 -2.92
CA SER A 195 24.32 13.63 -3.56
C SER A 195 25.48 14.39 -2.93
N SER A 196 26.01 13.97 -1.79
CA SER A 196 27.07 14.69 -1.07
C SER A 196 28.48 14.22 -1.39
N GLU A 197 28.67 13.15 -2.17
CA GLU A 197 30.01 12.66 -2.55
C GLU A 197 30.55 13.21 -3.86
N GLU A 198 29.77 13.98 -4.64
CA GLU A 198 30.22 14.58 -5.90
C GLU A 198 30.35 16.12 -5.90
N ALA A 199 30.23 16.78 -4.76
CA ALA A 199 30.44 18.22 -4.68
C ALA A 199 31.88 18.56 -4.22
N GLY A 200 32.83 18.41 -5.13
CA GLY A 200 34.13 19.06 -5.03
C GLY A 200 33.96 20.57 -5.06
N ASP A 201 34.52 21.21 -4.03
CA ASP A 201 35.02 22.57 -3.91
C ASP A 201 34.41 23.66 -4.81
N VAL A 202 33.43 24.41 -4.29
CA VAL A 202 33.01 25.69 -4.87
C VAL A 202 33.31 26.82 -3.87
N PRO A 203 34.05 27.92 -4.27
CA PRO A 203 34.48 28.94 -3.34
C PRO A 203 33.31 29.79 -2.82
N ASN A 204 33.40 30.09 -1.54
CA ASN A 204 32.59 30.95 -0.72
C ASN A 204 32.35 32.34 -1.35
N VAL A 205 31.12 32.66 -1.72
CA VAL A 205 30.67 34.01 -2.04
C VAL A 205 29.83 34.53 -0.90
N GLY A 206 30.34 35.61 -0.32
CA GLY A 206 29.89 36.20 0.93
C GLY A 206 28.38 36.46 1.06
N LEU A 207 27.93 36.19 2.27
CA LEU A 207 26.59 36.49 2.79
C LEU A 207 26.50 38.01 3.03
N MET A 208 25.68 38.70 2.25
CA MET A 208 25.31 40.09 2.48
C MET A 208 24.10 40.12 3.42
N THR A 209 24.34 40.51 4.64
CA THR A 209 23.33 40.81 5.65
C THR A 209 22.52 42.04 5.24
N LEU A 210 21.23 41.95 5.11
CA LEU A 210 20.32 43.09 5.15
C LEU A 210 19.77 43.23 6.56
N ALA A 211 20.24 44.34 7.17
CA ALA A 211 19.76 44.80 8.48
C ALA A 211 18.39 45.47 8.35
N ASP A 212 17.58 45.15 9.34
CA ASP A 212 16.66 45.94 10.12
C ASP A 212 16.42 47.42 9.75
N SER A 213 15.15 47.74 9.60
CA SER A 213 14.54 49.05 9.96
C SER A 213 13.03 48.83 9.93
N GLY A 214 12.27 48.78 11.03
CA GLY A 214 12.22 49.86 12.02
C GLY A 214 10.93 50.65 11.86
N SER A 215 9.97 50.44 12.79
CA SER A 215 9.09 51.45 13.36
C SER A 215 7.93 52.05 12.54
N GLY A 216 6.76 52.06 13.19
CA GLY A 216 5.77 53.16 13.06
C GLY A 216 4.31 52.72 13.06
N ARG A 217 3.69 52.71 14.19
CA ARG A 217 2.45 53.33 14.68
C ARG A 217 1.52 53.92 13.57
N GLU A 218 0.30 53.55 13.54
CA GLU A 218 -0.95 54.12 14.12
C GLU A 218 -2.13 53.19 13.90
#